data_542da9cf94ce02b9eec23e71e00207aa
#
_entry.id   542da9cf94ce02b9eec23e71e00207aa
#
_cell.length_a   1.000
_cell.length_b   1.000
_cell.length_c   1.000
_cell.angle_alpha   90.00
_cell.angle_beta   90.00
_cell.angle_gamma   90.00
#
_symmetry.space_group_name_H-M   'P 1'
#
loop_
_entity.id
_entity.type
_entity.pdbx_description
1 polymer ?
#
loop_
_entity_poly.entity_id
_entity_poly.type
_entity_poly.pdbx_seq_one_letter_code
_entity_poly.pdbx_strand_id
1 'polypeptide(L)'
;MPAPDVPYVYRKFVNQLRGAGINVVEDGAVTNVMAMTNADVKQYAGDRFLKNGETLDFAKNQSPVPGGLFDPSLTGGPGGNRWSAIKLREPMPNPVMEEPIRRLLGLTQKQFDAVLAGREKLPNGLTGPDGLHKALASIDIKKELDNARDDIDSGKKGKRDSAVRRLKYLKAADRLGIHPKEWMLDAVPVLPPMFRPVTMMQGGDGMPLVSDANYLYKELLEANDNLASASDLVDDVGEERLAVYKAFQAVTGLGDPIHPKLQEKKVKGLLAHIFGNSPKTGTVQRRLIGTAVDMVGRGVITPNPDFDMDTVGLPEEAAWNVFKIPVVRRLRRRGMKLGDAMRQVEDRTDLAKKELVAELDVHPILIDRAPAWHKFSTMAFMPRLVQNDTLQISPLVVKGFGADFDGDAMQFHVPAGERAIKEALDKLLPSKNLISAADFKTPMHMPGQEYVGGLYSASTRKSKSRKRVFANLQAAKEAALKGLLGVDDEIDLLT
;
A
#
# COMPACT_ATOMS: atom_id res chain seq x y z
N MET A 1 19.61 -17.38 14.05
CA MET A 1 19.28 -17.70 12.65
C MET A 1 19.30 -16.41 11.85
N PRO A 2 19.89 -16.31 10.66
CA PRO A 2 19.73 -15.12 9.85
C PRO A 2 18.26 -14.99 9.50
N ALA A 3 17.71 -13.78 9.65
CA ALA A 3 16.35 -13.48 9.27
C ALA A 3 16.11 -13.89 7.79
N PRO A 4 14.94 -14.45 7.44
CA PRO A 4 14.63 -14.78 6.06
C PRO A 4 14.82 -13.52 5.18
N ASP A 5 15.20 -13.76 3.94
CA ASP A 5 15.53 -12.70 2.97
C ASP A 5 14.28 -11.85 2.71
N VAL A 6 14.08 -10.83 3.54
CA VAL A 6 12.94 -9.93 3.46
C VAL A 6 13.09 -9.10 2.19
N PRO A 7 12.05 -8.98 1.34
CA PRO A 7 12.13 -8.21 0.11
C PRO A 7 12.66 -6.79 0.34
N TYR A 8 13.48 -6.28 -0.57
CA TYR A 8 14.07 -4.93 -0.47
C TYR A 8 13.05 -3.82 -0.17
N VAL A 9 11.85 -3.94 -0.77
CA VAL A 9 10.76 -2.97 -0.59
C VAL A 9 10.30 -2.91 0.87
N TYR A 10 10.15 -4.06 1.53
CA TYR A 10 9.76 -4.13 2.93
C TYR A 10 10.87 -3.56 3.83
N ARG A 11 12.12 -3.94 3.60
CA ARG A 11 13.28 -3.37 4.32
C ARG A 11 13.35 -1.85 4.18
N LYS A 12 13.13 -1.34 2.97
CA LYS A 12 13.09 0.11 2.72
C LYS A 12 11.97 0.77 3.52
N PHE A 13 10.77 0.19 3.52
CA PHE A 13 9.61 0.69 4.25
C PHE A 13 9.88 0.75 5.77
N VAL A 14 10.34 -0.34 6.37
CA VAL A 14 10.68 -0.39 7.80
C VAL A 14 11.77 0.62 8.17
N ASN A 15 12.81 0.73 7.36
CA ASN A 15 13.88 1.69 7.60
C ASN A 15 13.42 3.14 7.46
N GLN A 16 12.53 3.44 6.52
CA GLN A 16 11.93 4.78 6.41
C GLN A 16 11.09 5.13 7.65
N LEU A 17 10.31 4.19 8.19
CA LEU A 17 9.59 4.39 9.45
C LEU A 17 10.56 4.68 10.60
N ARG A 18 11.61 3.89 10.74
CA ARG A 18 12.66 4.11 11.77
C ARG A 18 13.35 5.47 11.60
N GLY A 19 13.65 5.88 10.37
CA GLY A 19 14.21 7.20 10.08
C GLY A 19 13.27 8.35 10.43
N ALA A 20 11.96 8.11 10.39
CA ALA A 20 10.93 9.06 10.82
C ALA A 20 10.66 9.05 12.34
N GLY A 21 11.51 8.38 13.15
CA GLY A 21 11.33 8.31 14.61
C GLY A 21 10.28 7.27 15.06
N ILE A 22 9.96 6.31 14.19
CA ILE A 22 9.00 5.23 14.49
C ILE A 22 9.77 3.90 14.53
N ASN A 23 9.81 3.26 15.67
CA ASN A 23 10.41 1.92 15.80
C ASN A 23 9.42 0.85 15.34
N VAL A 24 9.94 -0.15 14.63
CA VAL A 24 9.18 -1.31 14.14
C VAL A 24 9.82 -2.55 14.72
N VAL A 25 9.13 -3.22 15.62
CA VAL A 25 9.58 -4.45 16.29
C VAL A 25 8.73 -5.60 15.80
N GLU A 26 9.38 -6.60 15.23
CA GLU A 26 8.76 -7.85 14.78
C GLU A 26 8.88 -8.90 15.88
N ASP A 27 7.74 -9.36 16.37
CA ASP A 27 7.66 -10.44 17.35
C ASP A 27 6.81 -11.58 16.76
N GLY A 28 7.48 -12.54 16.16
CA GLY A 28 6.84 -13.66 15.49
C GLY A 28 5.91 -13.22 14.36
N ALA A 29 4.60 -13.43 14.55
CA ALA A 29 3.56 -13.07 13.56
C ALA A 29 3.01 -11.64 13.73
N VAL A 30 3.49 -10.88 14.71
CA VAL A 30 2.98 -9.54 15.04
C VAL A 30 4.05 -8.48 14.84
N THR A 31 3.72 -7.42 14.11
CA THR A 31 4.57 -6.24 13.98
C THR A 31 4.05 -5.12 14.87
N ASN A 32 4.84 -4.72 15.86
CA ASN A 32 4.54 -3.59 16.72
C ASN A 32 5.17 -2.32 16.16
N VAL A 33 4.39 -1.25 16.12
CA VAL A 33 4.83 0.08 15.68
C VAL A 33 4.72 1.03 16.86
N MET A 34 5.84 1.64 17.25
CA MET A 34 5.92 2.50 18.44
C MET A 34 6.86 3.68 18.20
N ALA A 35 6.78 4.71 19.04
CA ALA A 35 7.75 5.80 18.99
C ALA A 35 9.17 5.30 19.25
N MET A 36 10.15 5.83 18.49
CA MET A 36 11.55 5.53 18.72
C MET A 36 12.06 6.25 19.96
N THR A 37 12.82 5.53 20.78
CA THR A 37 13.49 6.05 21.97
C THR A 37 14.96 6.32 21.71
N ASN A 38 15.65 7.03 22.63
CA ASN A 38 17.10 7.22 22.56
C ASN A 38 17.88 5.89 22.61
N ALA A 39 17.37 4.89 23.31
CA ALA A 39 17.95 3.55 23.33
C ALA A 39 17.88 2.89 21.95
N ASP A 40 16.77 3.05 21.24
CA ASP A 40 16.62 2.53 19.87
C ASP A 40 17.58 3.24 18.90
N VAL A 41 17.69 4.57 18.96
CA VAL A 41 18.64 5.33 18.14
C VAL A 41 20.06 4.82 18.38
N LYS A 42 20.46 4.63 19.64
CA LYS A 42 21.78 4.10 20.00
C LYS A 42 21.98 2.67 19.50
N GLN A 43 20.95 1.83 19.58
CA GLN A 43 21.01 0.45 19.06
C GLN A 43 21.30 0.41 17.56
N TYR A 44 20.66 1.29 16.76
CA TYR A 44 20.83 1.31 15.30
C TYR A 44 22.10 2.06 14.87
N ALA A 45 22.30 3.26 15.38
CA ALA A 45 23.37 4.15 14.95
C ALA A 45 24.70 3.93 15.71
N GLY A 46 24.66 3.39 16.95
CA GLY A 46 25.82 3.35 17.81
C GLY A 46 26.35 4.75 18.09
N ASP A 47 27.67 4.93 17.99
CA ASP A 47 28.34 6.21 18.15
C ASP A 47 28.69 6.91 16.81
N ARG A 48 27.99 6.53 15.73
CA ARG A 48 28.19 7.10 14.39
C ARG A 48 27.38 8.38 14.22
N PHE A 49 27.95 9.49 14.68
CA PHE A 49 27.33 10.81 14.52
C PHE A 49 27.86 11.54 13.29
N LEU A 50 26.96 12.10 12.51
CA LEU A 50 27.30 12.98 11.38
C LEU A 50 27.78 14.33 11.89
N LYS A 51 28.80 14.88 11.21
CA LYS A 51 29.42 16.16 11.56
C LYS A 51 28.98 17.30 10.61
N ASN A 52 28.60 16.96 9.39
CA ASN A 52 28.15 17.93 8.39
C ASN A 52 27.11 17.32 7.45
N GLY A 53 26.39 18.18 6.72
CA GLY A 53 25.35 17.79 5.76
C GLY A 53 25.86 17.53 4.33
N GLU A 54 27.16 17.45 4.12
CA GLU A 54 27.70 17.23 2.78
C GLU A 54 27.51 15.79 2.32
N THR A 55 27.25 15.62 1.01
CA THR A 55 27.04 14.30 0.40
C THR A 55 28.31 13.78 -0.24
N LEU A 56 28.59 14.22 -1.47
CA LEU A 56 29.75 13.85 -2.28
C LEU A 56 30.50 15.09 -2.71
N ASP A 57 31.80 15.02 -2.75
CA ASP A 57 32.67 16.08 -3.33
C ASP A 57 32.73 15.87 -4.85
N PHE A 58 31.91 16.64 -5.57
CA PHE A 58 31.85 16.55 -7.03
C PHE A 58 33.13 17.09 -7.70
N ALA A 59 33.88 17.93 -7.03
CA ALA A 59 35.16 18.43 -7.52
C ALA A 59 36.27 17.37 -7.41
N LYS A 60 36.13 16.42 -6.49
CA LYS A 60 37.07 15.31 -6.25
C LYS A 60 36.49 13.96 -6.72
N ASN A 61 36.04 13.91 -7.97
CA ASN A 61 35.53 12.67 -8.60
C ASN A 61 34.43 11.96 -7.79
N GLN A 62 33.50 12.74 -7.24
CA GLN A 62 32.35 12.24 -6.45
C GLN A 62 32.77 11.43 -5.21
N SER A 63 33.89 11.76 -4.61
CA SER A 63 34.35 11.09 -3.41
C SER A 63 33.45 11.42 -2.21
N PRO A 64 33.16 10.45 -1.31
CA PRO A 64 32.43 10.72 -0.08
C PRO A 64 33.16 11.72 0.82
N VAL A 65 32.40 12.66 1.39
CA VAL A 65 32.95 13.65 2.33
C VAL A 65 33.05 13.04 3.72
N PRO A 66 34.22 13.06 4.38
CA PRO A 66 34.38 12.56 5.74
C PRO A 66 33.48 13.31 6.73
N GLY A 67 32.81 12.58 7.62
CA GLY A 67 31.83 13.13 8.57
C GLY A 67 30.52 13.57 7.96
N GLY A 68 30.36 13.46 6.65
CA GLY A 68 29.16 13.83 5.91
C GLY A 68 28.13 12.68 5.78
N LEU A 69 27.06 12.97 5.03
CA LEU A 69 25.94 12.06 4.82
C LEU A 69 26.34 10.74 4.12
N PHE A 70 27.45 10.72 3.38
CA PHE A 70 28.01 9.54 2.72
C PHE A 70 29.40 9.16 3.26
N ASP A 71 29.68 9.48 4.52
CA ASP A 71 30.95 9.13 5.15
C ASP A 71 31.37 7.70 4.83
N PRO A 72 32.64 7.45 4.47
CA PRO A 72 33.15 6.12 4.14
C PRO A 72 32.87 5.06 5.19
N SER A 73 32.81 5.43 6.47
CA SER A 73 32.47 4.51 7.57
C SER A 73 31.03 3.99 7.52
N LEU A 74 30.11 4.70 6.82
CA LEU A 74 28.71 4.31 6.65
C LEU A 74 28.52 3.40 5.45
N THR A 75 29.36 3.51 4.42
CA THR A 75 29.27 2.75 3.18
C THR A 75 30.06 1.42 3.23
N GLY A 76 30.90 1.23 4.24
CA GLY A 76 31.88 0.15 4.35
C GLY A 76 31.39 -1.26 4.05
N GLY A 77 31.88 -1.82 2.92
CA GLY A 77 31.62 -3.18 2.45
C GLY A 77 30.41 -3.31 1.52
N PRO A 78 30.25 -4.46 0.85
CA PRO A 78 29.15 -4.68 -0.08
C PRO A 78 27.80 -4.62 0.66
N GLY A 79 27.10 -3.51 0.51
CA GLY A 79 25.79 -3.29 1.08
C GLY A 79 25.57 -2.02 1.86
N GLY A 80 26.58 -1.16 2.10
CA GLY A 80 26.49 0.20 2.67
C GLY A 80 25.30 0.53 3.60
N ASN A 81 25.04 -0.30 4.62
CA ASN A 81 23.74 -0.40 5.28
C ASN A 81 23.82 0.09 6.73
N ARG A 82 24.81 0.93 7.04
CA ARG A 82 25.03 1.40 8.42
C ARG A 82 24.21 2.64 8.72
N TRP A 83 23.47 2.56 9.80
CA TRP A 83 22.80 3.71 10.38
C TRP A 83 23.81 4.68 10.99
N SER A 84 23.46 5.95 10.96
CA SER A 84 24.10 7.04 11.70
C SER A 84 23.04 7.88 12.41
N ALA A 85 23.45 8.89 13.13
CA ALA A 85 22.56 9.83 13.79
C ALA A 85 23.09 11.26 13.71
N ILE A 86 22.18 12.22 13.82
CA ILE A 86 22.48 13.62 14.06
C ILE A 86 22.30 13.85 15.56
N LYS A 87 23.40 14.15 16.28
CA LYS A 87 23.34 14.51 17.70
C LYS A 87 22.76 15.92 17.83
N LEU A 88 21.69 16.06 18.55
CA LEU A 88 21.06 17.35 18.80
C LEU A 88 21.78 18.11 19.91
N ARG A 89 21.81 19.43 19.84
CA ARG A 89 22.36 20.30 20.87
C ARG A 89 21.56 20.23 22.17
N GLU A 90 20.25 20.17 22.05
CA GLU A 90 19.27 20.02 23.13
C GLU A 90 18.31 18.88 22.80
N PRO A 91 17.75 18.15 23.80
CA PRO A 91 16.73 17.15 23.55
C PRO A 91 15.52 17.75 22.86
N MET A 92 15.05 17.18 21.76
CA MET A 92 13.87 17.65 21.05
C MET A 92 12.73 16.66 21.10
N PRO A 93 11.47 17.12 21.16
CA PRO A 93 10.32 16.23 21.04
C PRO A 93 10.37 15.44 19.74
N ASN A 94 10.10 14.14 19.81
CA ASN A 94 9.87 13.37 18.58
C ASN A 94 8.59 13.91 17.90
N PRO A 95 8.65 14.42 16.66
CA PRO A 95 7.49 15.02 16.00
C PRO A 95 6.27 14.10 15.90
N VAL A 96 6.50 12.78 15.82
CA VAL A 96 5.42 11.77 15.83
C VAL A 96 4.66 11.78 17.15
N MET A 97 5.30 12.19 18.23
CA MET A 97 4.73 12.23 19.59
C MET A 97 4.30 13.64 20.02
N GLU A 98 4.30 14.63 19.13
CA GLU A 98 3.90 16.00 19.46
C GLU A 98 2.48 16.07 20.02
N GLU A 99 1.49 15.47 19.34
CA GLU A 99 0.11 15.49 19.85
C GLU A 99 -0.04 14.80 21.20
N PRO A 100 0.49 13.59 21.44
CA PRO A 100 0.54 12.98 22.79
C PRO A 100 1.16 13.90 23.84
N ILE A 101 2.32 14.50 23.58
CA ILE A 101 2.99 15.44 24.51
C ILE A 101 2.07 16.62 24.84
N ARG A 102 1.53 17.29 23.84
CA ARG A 102 0.63 18.42 24.03
C ARG A 102 -0.61 18.05 24.85
N ARG A 103 -1.21 16.89 24.56
CA ARG A 103 -2.41 16.42 25.27
C ARG A 103 -2.13 16.06 26.72
N LEU A 104 -0.99 15.45 27.02
CA LEU A 104 -0.60 15.12 28.40
C LEU A 104 -0.30 16.38 29.22
N LEU A 105 0.36 17.36 28.62
CA LEU A 105 0.72 18.61 29.30
C LEU A 105 -0.38 19.67 29.22
N GLY A 106 -1.51 19.41 28.55
CA GLY A 106 -2.63 20.35 28.41
C GLY A 106 -2.33 21.54 27.53
N LEU A 107 -1.39 21.43 26.57
CA LEU A 107 -0.92 22.54 25.74
C LEU A 107 -1.66 22.61 24.38
N THR A 108 -1.98 23.82 23.96
CA THR A 108 -2.33 24.12 22.57
C THR A 108 -1.06 24.10 21.70
N GLN A 109 -1.21 24.09 20.36
CA GLN A 109 -0.06 24.17 19.45
C GLN A 109 0.79 25.42 19.71
N LYS A 110 0.13 26.59 19.80
CA LYS A 110 0.83 27.86 20.06
C LYS A 110 1.59 27.88 21.36
N GLN A 111 1.00 27.31 22.42
CA GLN A 111 1.66 27.21 23.72
C GLN A 111 2.84 26.24 23.68
N PHE A 112 2.69 25.12 22.99
CA PHE A 112 3.78 24.16 22.81
C PHE A 112 4.98 24.80 22.12
N ASP A 113 4.73 25.52 21.01
CA ASP A 113 5.79 26.22 20.26
C ASP A 113 6.42 27.32 21.11
N ALA A 114 5.63 28.07 21.88
CA ALA A 114 6.12 29.10 22.79
C ALA A 114 6.94 28.55 23.96
N VAL A 115 6.52 27.42 24.54
CA VAL A 115 7.29 26.70 25.57
C VAL A 115 8.59 26.17 24.99
N LEU A 116 8.56 25.54 23.82
CA LEU A 116 9.74 25.00 23.16
C LEU A 116 10.75 26.10 22.84
N ALA A 117 10.28 27.26 22.40
CA ALA A 117 11.11 28.47 22.18
C ALA A 117 11.65 29.11 23.47
N GLY A 118 11.17 28.72 24.63
CA GLY A 118 11.55 29.33 25.89
C GLY A 118 10.77 30.62 26.25
N ARG A 119 9.75 30.98 25.47
CA ARG A 119 8.95 32.23 25.62
C ARG A 119 7.79 32.11 26.60
N GLU A 120 7.29 30.89 26.81
CA GLU A 120 6.20 30.59 27.73
C GLU A 120 6.64 29.52 28.75
N LYS A 121 6.15 29.62 29.98
CA LYS A 121 6.44 28.67 31.02
C LYS A 121 5.32 27.65 31.17
N LEU A 122 5.68 26.41 31.43
CA LEU A 122 4.76 25.37 31.87
C LEU A 122 4.16 25.70 33.24
N PRO A 123 3.05 25.06 33.65
CA PRO A 123 2.44 25.28 34.97
C PRO A 123 3.41 25.02 36.15
N ASN A 124 4.43 24.22 35.96
CA ASN A 124 5.50 23.97 36.95
C ASN A 124 6.64 25.00 36.89
N GLY A 125 6.50 26.08 36.13
CA GLY A 125 7.49 27.15 36.01
C GLY A 125 8.67 26.86 35.06
N LEU A 126 8.73 25.67 34.46
CA LEU A 126 9.79 25.28 33.52
C LEU A 126 9.49 25.72 32.08
N THR A 127 10.52 25.89 31.28
CA THR A 127 10.42 26.28 29.86
C THR A 127 11.51 25.62 29.02
N GLY A 128 11.40 25.71 27.70
CA GLY A 128 12.35 25.11 26.76
C GLY A 128 12.25 23.59 26.64
N PRO A 129 13.12 22.97 25.81
CA PRO A 129 13.17 21.53 25.63
C PRO A 129 13.43 20.76 26.93
N ASP A 130 14.35 21.23 27.75
CA ASP A 130 14.65 20.64 29.07
C ASP A 130 13.44 20.74 30.02
N GLY A 131 12.68 21.83 29.95
CA GLY A 131 11.46 21.99 30.71
C GLY A 131 10.40 20.98 30.31
N LEU A 132 10.20 20.77 29.02
CA LEU A 132 9.32 19.73 28.49
C LEU A 132 9.76 18.34 28.93
N HIS A 133 11.05 18.01 28.83
CA HIS A 133 11.58 16.73 29.25
C HIS A 133 11.34 16.46 30.73
N LYS A 134 11.63 17.44 31.61
CA LYS A 134 11.39 17.33 33.06
C LYS A 134 9.90 17.19 33.38
N ALA A 135 9.04 17.95 32.71
CA ALA A 135 7.60 17.84 32.87
C ALA A 135 7.09 16.44 32.49
N LEU A 136 7.56 15.90 31.36
CA LEU A 136 7.21 14.54 30.94
C LEU A 136 7.79 13.48 31.91
N ALA A 137 8.98 13.70 32.44
CA ALA A 137 9.60 12.79 33.42
C ALA A 137 8.85 12.73 34.75
N SER A 138 8.15 13.80 35.13
CA SER A 138 7.35 13.87 36.36
C SER A 138 5.98 13.18 36.26
N ILE A 139 5.60 12.70 35.09
CA ILE A 139 4.30 12.03 34.88
C ILE A 139 4.32 10.65 35.51
N ASP A 140 3.42 10.40 36.47
CA ASP A 140 3.10 9.07 36.95
C ASP A 140 1.98 8.49 36.07
N ILE A 141 2.32 7.50 35.23
CA ILE A 141 1.39 6.91 34.26
C ILE A 141 0.15 6.33 34.93
N LYS A 142 0.31 5.65 36.08
CA LYS A 142 -0.80 5.01 36.78
C LYS A 142 -1.76 6.05 37.35
N LYS A 143 -1.23 7.07 38.02
CA LYS A 143 -2.01 8.17 38.56
C LYS A 143 -2.75 8.95 37.46
N GLU A 144 -2.08 9.21 36.33
CA GLU A 144 -2.70 9.90 35.20
C GLU A 144 -3.74 9.04 34.48
N LEU A 145 -3.62 7.72 34.49
CA LEU A 145 -4.66 6.80 34.00
C LEU A 145 -5.93 6.92 34.85
N ASP A 146 -5.80 6.99 36.17
CA ASP A 146 -6.93 7.14 37.07
C ASP A 146 -7.57 8.55 36.95
N ASN A 147 -6.78 9.61 36.92
CA ASN A 147 -7.25 10.97 36.65
C ASN A 147 -8.03 11.07 35.33
N ALA A 148 -7.55 10.39 34.27
CA ALA A 148 -8.23 10.40 32.99
C ALA A 148 -9.55 9.62 33.01
N ARG A 149 -9.69 8.58 33.83
CA ARG A 149 -10.96 7.86 34.06
C ARG A 149 -11.98 8.74 34.79
N ASP A 150 -11.54 9.41 35.87
CA ASP A 150 -12.38 10.32 36.65
C ASP A 150 -12.90 11.49 35.77
N ASP A 151 -12.04 12.04 34.92
CA ASP A 151 -12.43 13.08 33.95
C ASP A 151 -13.47 12.59 32.92
N ILE A 152 -13.43 11.31 32.53
CA ILE A 152 -14.44 10.68 31.65
C ILE A 152 -15.77 10.58 32.36
N ASP A 153 -15.76 10.16 33.62
CA ASP A 153 -16.96 9.93 34.44
C ASP A 153 -17.60 11.26 34.88
N SER A 154 -16.83 12.35 34.98
CA SER A 154 -17.31 13.68 35.37
C SER A 154 -18.30 14.33 34.40
N GLY A 155 -18.56 13.80 33.24
CA GLY A 155 -19.68 14.07 32.37
C GLY A 155 -19.62 15.33 31.48
N LYS A 156 -18.66 16.23 31.61
CA LYS A 156 -18.50 17.41 30.75
C LYS A 156 -17.92 17.04 29.40
N LYS A 157 -18.68 17.20 28.30
CA LYS A 157 -18.34 16.72 26.94
C LYS A 157 -16.91 17.09 26.49
N GLY A 158 -16.47 18.33 26.65
CA GLY A 158 -15.15 18.77 26.23
C GLY A 158 -14.00 18.15 27.05
N LYS A 159 -14.19 17.98 28.35
CA LYS A 159 -13.22 17.30 29.23
C LYS A 159 -13.15 15.80 28.93
N ARG A 160 -14.31 15.16 28.71
CA ARG A 160 -14.44 13.76 28.38
C ARG A 160 -13.68 13.40 27.09
N ASP A 161 -13.85 14.16 26.01
CA ASP A 161 -13.19 13.89 24.73
C ASP A 161 -11.66 14.05 24.84
N SER A 162 -11.19 15.03 25.62
CA SER A 162 -9.76 15.19 25.91
C SER A 162 -9.21 14.05 26.77
N ALA A 163 -9.95 13.63 27.80
CA ALA A 163 -9.57 12.54 28.69
C ALA A 163 -9.51 11.19 27.97
N VAL A 164 -10.46 10.90 27.08
CA VAL A 164 -10.46 9.70 26.24
C VAL A 164 -9.17 9.60 25.39
N ARG A 165 -8.72 10.72 24.81
CA ARG A 165 -7.48 10.76 24.04
C ARG A 165 -6.26 10.55 24.92
N ARG A 166 -6.18 11.25 26.08
CA ARG A 166 -5.10 11.05 27.07
C ARG A 166 -5.03 9.59 27.53
N LEU A 167 -6.18 9.02 27.90
CA LEU A 167 -6.27 7.61 28.31
C LEU A 167 -5.71 6.64 27.27
N LYS A 168 -6.00 6.89 25.98
CA LYS A 168 -5.48 6.07 24.87
C LYS A 168 -3.95 6.09 24.83
N TYR A 169 -3.34 7.28 24.92
CA TYR A 169 -1.88 7.41 24.89
C TYR A 169 -1.21 6.82 26.14
N LEU A 170 -1.76 7.05 27.31
CA LEU A 170 -1.24 6.51 28.57
C LEU A 170 -1.32 4.98 28.61
N LYS A 171 -2.45 4.38 28.16
CA LYS A 171 -2.59 2.93 28.05
C LYS A 171 -1.58 2.33 27.07
N ALA A 172 -1.30 3.02 25.96
CA ALA A 172 -0.30 2.57 25.00
C ALA A 172 1.11 2.64 25.62
N ALA A 173 1.44 3.73 26.31
CA ALA A 173 2.72 3.90 27.01
C ALA A 173 2.93 2.83 28.09
N ASP A 174 1.93 2.59 28.95
CA ASP A 174 1.96 1.56 30.00
C ASP A 174 2.15 0.15 29.42
N ARG A 175 1.35 -0.20 28.39
CA ARG A 175 1.45 -1.51 27.74
C ARG A 175 2.81 -1.76 27.09
N LEU A 176 3.43 -0.73 26.51
CA LEU A 176 4.72 -0.83 25.82
C LEU A 176 5.90 -0.65 26.76
N GLY A 177 5.66 -0.26 28.04
CA GLY A 177 6.72 0.03 28.99
C GLY A 177 7.55 1.27 28.64
N ILE A 178 7.02 2.18 27.80
CA ILE A 178 7.72 3.39 27.35
C ILE A 178 7.19 4.59 28.14
N HIS A 179 8.07 5.17 28.97
CA HIS A 179 7.69 6.35 29.72
C HIS A 179 7.61 7.61 28.82
N PRO A 180 6.68 8.57 29.06
CA PRO A 180 6.55 9.78 28.25
C PRO A 180 7.84 10.61 28.08
N LYS A 181 8.75 10.60 29.05
CA LYS A 181 10.07 11.24 28.92
C LYS A 181 10.89 10.73 27.74
N GLU A 182 10.69 9.48 27.34
CA GLU A 182 11.39 8.84 26.23
C GLU A 182 10.88 9.29 24.84
N TRP A 183 9.83 10.11 24.82
CA TRP A 183 9.37 10.79 23.60
C TRP A 183 10.20 12.01 23.22
N MET A 184 11.20 12.35 24.04
CA MET A 184 12.23 13.35 23.75
C MET A 184 13.48 12.64 23.25
N LEU A 185 14.04 13.10 22.14
CA LEU A 185 15.21 12.49 21.51
C LEU A 185 16.43 13.41 21.63
N ASP A 186 17.58 12.83 21.99
CA ASP A 186 18.89 13.48 22.03
C ASP A 186 19.60 13.38 20.67
N ALA A 187 19.12 12.52 19.80
CA ALA A 187 19.67 12.33 18.47
C ALA A 187 18.60 11.87 17.46
N VAL A 188 18.69 12.34 16.24
CA VAL A 188 17.81 11.97 15.14
C VAL A 188 18.46 10.87 14.32
N PRO A 189 17.78 9.72 14.11
CA PRO A 189 18.33 8.63 13.30
C PRO A 189 18.41 9.03 11.84
N VAL A 190 19.53 8.70 11.20
CA VAL A 190 19.77 8.97 9.77
C VAL A 190 19.82 7.67 9.01
N LEU A 191 18.97 7.58 7.99
CA LEU A 191 18.88 6.43 7.09
C LEU A 191 20.23 6.04 6.52
N PRO A 192 20.53 4.74 6.39
CA PRO A 192 21.70 4.27 5.64
C PRO A 192 21.77 4.87 4.22
N PRO A 193 22.96 5.13 3.67
CA PRO A 193 23.14 5.72 2.34
C PRO A 193 22.37 5.01 1.22
N MET A 194 22.26 3.69 1.26
CA MET A 194 21.55 2.92 0.23
C MET A 194 20.06 3.27 0.11
N PHE A 195 19.41 3.78 1.17
CA PHE A 195 18.01 4.18 1.15
C PHE A 195 17.78 5.64 0.76
N ARG A 196 18.86 6.41 0.61
CA ARG A 196 18.85 7.82 0.20
C ARG A 196 19.93 8.11 -0.85
N PRO A 197 19.88 7.44 -2.01
CA PRO A 197 20.95 7.48 -2.99
C PRO A 197 21.14 8.88 -3.60
N VAL A 198 22.36 9.10 -4.10
CA VAL A 198 22.69 10.14 -5.08
C VAL A 198 23.04 9.42 -6.37
N THR A 199 22.33 9.74 -7.45
CA THR A 199 22.48 9.07 -8.74
C THR A 199 22.75 10.10 -9.83
N MET A 200 23.71 9.83 -10.70
CA MET A 200 23.97 10.70 -11.86
C MET A 200 22.98 10.34 -12.98
N MET A 201 22.38 11.34 -13.61
CA MET A 201 21.51 11.11 -14.76
C MET A 201 22.36 10.78 -16.00
N GLN A 202 22.06 9.68 -16.66
CA GLN A 202 22.66 9.32 -17.95
C GLN A 202 22.06 10.22 -19.04
N GLY A 203 22.91 10.98 -19.77
CA GLY A 203 22.49 11.79 -20.92
C GLY A 203 22.11 13.24 -20.66
N GLY A 204 22.34 13.78 -19.46
CA GLY A 204 22.22 15.20 -19.15
C GLY A 204 23.55 15.80 -18.71
N ASP A 205 23.60 17.11 -18.45
CA ASP A 205 24.80 17.91 -18.04
C ASP A 205 25.46 17.45 -16.72
N GLY A 206 25.40 16.15 -16.40
CA GLY A 206 26.03 15.59 -15.21
C GLY A 206 25.36 16.03 -13.89
N MET A 207 24.11 16.50 -13.90
CA MET A 207 23.41 16.90 -12.69
C MET A 207 23.08 15.69 -11.81
N PRO A 208 23.45 15.72 -10.52
CA PRO A 208 23.12 14.66 -9.59
C PRO A 208 21.63 14.70 -9.20
N LEU A 209 20.97 13.55 -9.28
CA LEU A 209 19.67 13.33 -8.66
C LEU A 209 19.87 12.93 -7.20
N VAL A 210 19.58 13.85 -6.30
CA VAL A 210 19.76 13.65 -4.86
C VAL A 210 18.43 13.30 -4.22
N SER A 211 18.38 12.25 -3.39
CA SER A 211 17.18 11.89 -2.64
C SER A 211 16.76 13.01 -1.68
N ASP A 212 15.48 13.28 -1.58
CA ASP A 212 14.86 14.30 -0.73
C ASP A 212 15.39 14.27 0.72
N ALA A 213 15.55 13.09 1.28
CA ALA A 213 16.05 12.92 2.64
C ALA A 213 17.42 13.56 2.89
N ASN A 214 18.29 13.59 1.86
CA ASN A 214 19.62 14.23 2.02
C ASN A 214 19.53 15.74 2.21
N TYR A 215 18.61 16.41 1.49
CA TYR A 215 18.38 17.84 1.67
C TYR A 215 17.85 18.15 3.07
N LEU A 216 16.90 17.33 3.57
CA LEU A 216 16.29 17.53 4.87
C LEU A 216 17.24 17.24 6.03
N TYR A 217 18.09 16.22 5.92
CA TYR A 217 19.15 15.98 6.91
C TYR A 217 20.19 17.09 6.92
N LYS A 218 20.54 17.64 5.76
CA LYS A 218 21.45 18.80 5.65
C LYS A 218 20.82 20.01 6.36
N GLU A 219 19.56 20.32 6.08
CA GLU A 219 18.83 21.43 6.72
C GLU A 219 18.76 21.26 8.25
N LEU A 220 18.53 20.03 8.74
CA LEU A 220 18.51 19.76 10.17
C LEU A 220 19.89 19.94 10.82
N LEU A 221 20.97 19.51 10.16
CA LEU A 221 22.34 19.73 10.64
C LEU A 221 22.66 21.22 10.70
N GLU A 222 22.37 21.98 9.63
CA GLU A 222 22.57 23.43 9.59
C GLU A 222 21.78 24.17 10.69
N ALA A 223 20.52 23.79 10.91
CA ALA A 223 19.72 24.38 11.97
C ALA A 223 20.28 24.05 13.37
N ASN A 224 20.76 22.81 13.59
CA ASN A 224 21.36 22.40 14.85
C ASN A 224 22.72 23.07 15.11
N ASP A 225 23.53 23.29 14.10
CA ASP A 225 24.81 24.01 14.18
C ASP A 225 24.58 25.51 14.45
N ASN A 226 23.53 26.09 13.83
CA ASN A 226 23.13 27.47 14.10
C ASN A 226 22.67 27.64 15.56
N LEU A 227 21.88 26.69 16.10
CA LEU A 227 21.49 26.69 17.52
C LEU A 227 22.70 26.58 18.43
N ALA A 228 23.69 25.73 18.11
CA ALA A 228 24.91 25.60 18.90
C ALA A 228 25.70 26.94 18.89
N SER A 229 25.88 27.52 17.74
CA SER A 229 26.60 28.78 17.58
C SER A 229 25.89 29.96 18.26
N ALA A 230 24.53 30.02 18.15
CA ALA A 230 23.76 31.06 18.81
C ALA A 230 23.78 30.90 20.33
N SER A 231 23.69 29.66 20.86
CA SER A 231 23.72 29.38 22.30
C SER A 231 25.04 29.81 22.97
N ASP A 232 26.13 29.89 22.21
CA ASP A 232 27.42 30.32 22.72
C ASP A 232 27.56 31.89 22.71
N LEU A 233 26.62 32.60 22.04
CA LEU A 233 26.67 34.04 21.84
C LEU A 233 25.57 34.83 22.54
N VAL A 234 24.37 34.26 22.66
CA VAL A 234 23.16 34.92 23.19
C VAL A 234 22.34 34.00 24.06
N ASP A 235 21.61 34.60 25.02
CA ASP A 235 20.76 33.84 25.93
C ASP A 235 19.39 33.45 25.29
N ASP A 236 18.85 34.29 24.39
CA ASP A 236 17.60 34.01 23.68
C ASP A 236 17.86 33.33 22.34
N VAL A 237 17.67 32.02 22.31
CA VAL A 237 17.83 31.16 21.13
C VAL A 237 16.49 30.50 20.74
N GLY A 238 15.39 31.17 21.03
CA GLY A 238 14.06 30.61 20.81
C GLY A 238 13.72 30.33 19.36
N GLU A 239 14.15 31.18 18.43
CA GLU A 239 13.94 30.97 16.99
C GLU A 239 14.76 29.79 16.46
N GLU A 240 16.00 29.68 16.91
CA GLU A 240 16.91 28.60 16.52
C GLU A 240 16.40 27.24 17.03
N ARG A 241 15.86 27.19 18.25
CA ARG A 241 15.20 25.97 18.79
C ARG A 241 13.99 25.55 17.92
N LEU A 242 13.16 26.52 17.57
CA LEU A 242 12.02 26.26 16.68
C LEU A 242 12.47 25.85 15.29
N ALA A 243 13.57 26.40 14.76
CA ALA A 243 14.14 26.00 13.50
C ALA A 243 14.60 24.54 13.54
N VAL A 244 15.33 24.10 14.57
CA VAL A 244 15.73 22.69 14.74
C VAL A 244 14.50 21.78 14.79
N TYR A 245 13.47 22.16 15.55
CA TYR A 245 12.27 21.36 15.65
C TYR A 245 11.51 21.26 14.31
N LYS A 246 11.35 22.38 13.59
CA LYS A 246 10.74 22.41 12.26
C LYS A 246 11.53 21.59 11.24
N ALA A 247 12.86 21.68 11.26
CA ALA A 247 13.70 20.83 10.42
C ALA A 247 13.49 19.33 10.73
N PHE A 248 13.36 19.00 12.01
CA PHE A 248 13.05 17.62 12.41
C PHE A 248 11.63 17.20 11.96
N GLN A 249 10.62 18.07 12.06
CA GLN A 249 9.29 17.82 11.48
C GLN A 249 9.36 17.60 9.97
N ALA A 250 10.16 18.40 9.25
CA ALA A 250 10.36 18.24 7.82
C ALA A 250 11.00 16.88 7.48
N VAL A 251 12.04 16.45 8.19
CA VAL A 251 12.65 15.11 8.03
C VAL A 251 11.62 14.01 8.22
N THR A 252 10.80 14.08 9.27
CA THR A 252 9.75 13.07 9.51
C THR A 252 8.66 13.11 8.46
N GLY A 253 8.40 14.25 7.83
CA GLY A 253 7.31 14.49 6.88
C GLY A 253 6.01 14.95 7.55
N LEU A 254 6.11 15.50 8.76
CA LEU A 254 5.01 16.11 9.51
C LEU A 254 5.02 17.64 9.45
N GLY A 255 6.01 18.23 8.78
CA GLY A 255 6.14 19.64 8.52
C GLY A 255 6.82 19.90 7.18
N ASP A 256 6.78 21.16 6.75
CA ASP A 256 7.44 21.60 5.52
C ASP A 256 8.92 21.94 5.80
N PRO A 257 9.83 21.83 4.79
CA PRO A 257 11.20 22.30 4.90
C PRO A 257 11.26 23.77 5.31
N ILE A 258 12.28 24.17 6.04
CA ILE A 258 12.45 25.56 6.48
C ILE A 258 12.88 26.42 5.29
N HIS A 259 13.79 25.91 4.46
CA HIS A 259 14.37 26.67 3.37
C HIS A 259 13.38 26.82 2.19
N PRO A 260 13.03 28.07 1.76
CA PRO A 260 12.04 28.30 0.70
C PRO A 260 12.34 27.55 -0.61
N LYS A 261 13.60 27.41 -1.00
CA LYS A 261 14.00 26.66 -2.20
C LYS A 261 13.64 25.18 -2.12
N LEU A 262 13.63 24.57 -0.94
CA LEU A 262 13.24 23.18 -0.77
C LEU A 262 11.71 23.03 -0.81
N GLN A 263 10.97 24.04 -0.32
CA GLN A 263 9.52 24.11 -0.46
C GLN A 263 9.10 24.24 -1.93
N GLU A 264 9.75 25.13 -2.70
CA GLU A 264 9.53 25.29 -4.14
C GLU A 264 9.80 23.99 -4.92
N LYS A 265 10.86 23.27 -4.54
CA LYS A 265 11.21 21.95 -5.10
C LYS A 265 10.27 20.85 -4.64
N LYS A 266 9.33 21.13 -3.72
CA LYS A 266 8.38 20.16 -3.14
C LYS A 266 9.09 18.95 -2.52
N VAL A 267 10.22 19.18 -1.87
CA VAL A 267 10.98 18.16 -1.14
C VAL A 267 10.08 17.58 -0.03
N LYS A 268 10.05 16.26 0.08
CA LYS A 268 9.13 15.54 0.98
C LYS A 268 9.90 14.77 2.04
N GLY A 269 9.39 14.83 3.26
CA GLY A 269 9.88 14.01 4.37
C GLY A 269 9.50 12.53 4.28
N LEU A 270 10.04 11.74 5.21
CA LEU A 270 9.99 10.28 5.16
C LEU A 270 8.56 9.71 5.19
N LEU A 271 7.69 10.21 6.07
CA LEU A 271 6.30 9.75 6.15
C LEU A 271 5.50 10.10 4.89
N ALA A 272 5.76 11.26 4.29
CA ALA A 272 5.13 11.63 3.03
C ALA A 272 5.54 10.70 1.87
N HIS A 273 6.78 10.22 1.85
CA HIS A 273 7.23 9.19 0.91
C HIS A 273 6.61 7.82 1.19
N ILE A 274 6.36 7.49 2.46
CA ILE A 274 5.75 6.23 2.85
C ILE A 274 4.27 6.20 2.48
N PHE A 275 3.50 7.15 2.99
CA PHE A 275 2.05 7.14 2.84
C PHE A 275 1.57 7.86 1.57
N GLY A 276 2.32 8.88 1.11
CA GLY A 276 1.93 9.72 -0.03
C GLY A 276 0.73 10.62 0.25
N ASN A 277 0.50 11.57 -0.65
CA ASN A 277 -0.65 12.48 -0.57
C ASN A 277 -1.83 12.04 -1.45
N SER A 278 -1.70 10.92 -2.13
CA SER A 278 -2.75 10.34 -2.99
C SER A 278 -2.56 8.83 -3.14
N PRO A 279 -3.62 8.09 -3.56
CA PRO A 279 -3.52 6.64 -3.82
C PRO A 279 -2.48 6.26 -4.87
N LYS A 280 -2.04 7.21 -5.70
CA LYS A 280 -1.02 6.99 -6.75
C LYS A 280 0.40 7.25 -6.28
N THR A 281 0.60 7.75 -5.06
CA THR A 281 1.89 8.13 -4.52
C THR A 281 2.15 7.41 -3.19
N GLY A 282 3.41 7.32 -2.82
CA GLY A 282 3.80 6.66 -1.57
C GLY A 282 4.06 5.15 -1.72
N THR A 283 4.98 4.67 -0.88
CA THR A 283 5.42 3.26 -0.90
C THR A 283 4.31 2.31 -0.50
N VAL A 284 3.48 2.68 0.48
CA VAL A 284 2.36 1.86 0.96
C VAL A 284 1.35 1.64 -0.16
N GLN A 285 0.88 2.71 -0.80
CA GLN A 285 -0.13 2.60 -1.84
C GLN A 285 0.39 1.89 -3.10
N ARG A 286 1.58 2.27 -3.56
CA ARG A 286 2.12 1.76 -4.83
C ARG A 286 2.73 0.37 -4.74
N ARG A 287 3.32 0.01 -3.60
CA ARG A 287 4.17 -1.18 -3.49
C ARG A 287 3.70 -2.21 -2.47
N LEU A 288 2.94 -1.82 -1.44
CA LEU A 288 2.35 -2.78 -0.52
C LEU A 288 0.91 -3.11 -0.92
N ILE A 289 0.05 -2.09 -1.06
CA ILE A 289 -1.36 -2.30 -1.43
C ILE A 289 -1.49 -2.65 -2.93
N GLY A 290 -0.74 -1.98 -3.79
CA GLY A 290 -0.74 -2.21 -5.24
C GLY A 290 0.16 -3.36 -5.72
N THR A 291 0.73 -4.16 -4.82
CA THR A 291 1.50 -5.35 -5.21
C THR A 291 0.56 -6.42 -5.75
N ALA A 292 0.97 -7.06 -6.84
CA ALA A 292 0.26 -8.22 -7.36
C ALA A 292 0.21 -9.33 -6.28
N VAL A 293 -0.98 -9.82 -6.01
CA VAL A 293 -1.22 -10.93 -5.07
C VAL A 293 -1.34 -12.21 -5.87
N ASP A 294 -0.77 -13.32 -5.37
CA ASP A 294 -0.93 -14.62 -5.99
C ASP A 294 -2.41 -15.02 -6.08
N MET A 295 -2.77 -15.78 -7.10
CA MET A 295 -4.12 -16.28 -7.34
C MET A 295 -5.17 -15.19 -7.62
N VAL A 296 -4.75 -13.99 -7.99
CA VAL A 296 -5.60 -12.85 -8.34
C VAL A 296 -5.16 -12.26 -9.67
N GLY A 297 -6.12 -11.84 -10.48
CA GLY A 297 -5.86 -11.15 -11.74
C GLY A 297 -6.92 -10.12 -12.07
N ARG A 298 -6.69 -9.39 -13.15
CA ARG A 298 -7.64 -8.41 -13.69
C ARG A 298 -7.55 -8.45 -15.21
N GLY A 299 -8.70 -8.41 -15.87
CA GLY A 299 -8.77 -8.38 -17.33
C GLY A 299 -9.93 -7.55 -17.83
N VAL A 300 -9.81 -7.03 -19.05
CA VAL A 300 -10.92 -6.40 -19.77
C VAL A 300 -11.92 -7.49 -20.16
N ILE A 301 -13.20 -7.20 -20.04
CA ILE A 301 -14.27 -8.15 -20.39
C ILE A 301 -14.70 -8.00 -21.86
N THR A 302 -15.00 -9.13 -22.48
CA THR A 302 -15.62 -9.19 -23.80
C THR A 302 -16.77 -10.18 -23.82
N PRO A 303 -17.79 -10.00 -24.68
CA PRO A 303 -18.91 -10.91 -24.73
C PRO A 303 -18.52 -12.23 -25.40
N ASN A 304 -19.04 -13.33 -24.86
CA ASN A 304 -19.03 -14.63 -25.53
C ASN A 304 -20.43 -15.25 -25.44
N PRO A 305 -21.22 -15.21 -26.50
CA PRO A 305 -22.57 -15.75 -26.51
C PRO A 305 -22.63 -17.28 -26.49
N ASP A 306 -21.53 -17.97 -26.80
CA ASP A 306 -21.46 -19.44 -26.80
C ASP A 306 -21.26 -20.03 -25.39
N PHE A 307 -20.93 -19.18 -24.41
CA PHE A 307 -20.82 -19.61 -23.03
C PHE A 307 -22.16 -19.56 -22.31
N ASP A 308 -22.43 -20.59 -21.53
CA ASP A 308 -23.50 -20.55 -20.54
C ASP A 308 -23.20 -19.50 -19.45
N MET A 309 -24.17 -19.29 -18.57
CA MET A 309 -24.03 -18.24 -17.54
C MET A 309 -23.01 -18.60 -16.46
N ASP A 310 -22.66 -19.84 -16.28
CA ASP A 310 -21.71 -20.31 -15.24
C ASP A 310 -20.27 -20.43 -15.78
N THR A 311 -20.07 -20.24 -17.07
CA THR A 311 -18.77 -20.38 -17.72
C THR A 311 -18.12 -19.02 -18.01
N VAL A 312 -16.79 -18.96 -17.85
CA VAL A 312 -15.98 -17.80 -18.22
C VAL A 312 -14.74 -18.22 -19.01
N GLY A 313 -14.43 -17.46 -20.06
CA GLY A 313 -13.17 -17.61 -20.78
C GLY A 313 -12.05 -16.88 -20.07
N LEU A 314 -11.06 -17.64 -19.62
CA LEU A 314 -9.87 -17.12 -18.95
C LEU A 314 -8.68 -17.16 -19.93
N PRO A 315 -8.01 -16.00 -20.20
CA PRO A 315 -6.80 -15.99 -21.01
C PRO A 315 -5.76 -17.00 -20.53
N GLU A 316 -5.16 -17.76 -21.44
CA GLU A 316 -4.20 -18.82 -21.09
C GLU A 316 -3.03 -18.26 -20.26
N GLU A 317 -2.51 -17.08 -20.61
CA GLU A 317 -1.45 -16.41 -19.86
C GLU A 317 -1.88 -16.09 -18.40
N ALA A 318 -3.08 -15.59 -18.22
CA ALA A 318 -3.63 -15.31 -16.91
C ALA A 318 -3.85 -16.59 -16.10
N ALA A 319 -4.34 -17.65 -16.75
CA ALA A 319 -4.55 -18.95 -16.13
C ALA A 319 -3.23 -19.54 -15.58
N TRP A 320 -2.13 -19.47 -16.34
CA TRP A 320 -0.82 -19.92 -15.87
C TRP A 320 -0.35 -19.16 -14.63
N ASN A 321 -0.61 -17.87 -14.55
CA ASN A 321 -0.22 -17.04 -13.42
C ASN A 321 -1.06 -17.36 -12.17
N VAL A 322 -2.39 -17.38 -12.27
CA VAL A 322 -3.25 -17.50 -11.09
C VAL A 322 -3.45 -18.93 -10.62
N PHE A 323 -3.31 -19.93 -11.50
CA PHE A 323 -3.38 -21.36 -11.16
C PHE A 323 -2.00 -22.00 -10.92
N LYS A 324 -0.90 -21.23 -10.91
CA LYS A 324 0.45 -21.75 -10.64
C LYS A 324 0.48 -22.64 -9.40
N ILE A 325 -0.04 -22.16 -8.27
CA ILE A 325 -0.04 -22.88 -7.00
C ILE A 325 -0.92 -24.15 -7.04
N PRO A 326 -2.18 -24.11 -7.49
CA PRO A 326 -3.02 -25.29 -7.69
C PRO A 326 -2.35 -26.36 -8.57
N VAL A 327 -1.80 -25.98 -9.72
CA VAL A 327 -1.14 -26.92 -10.64
C VAL A 327 0.10 -27.58 -10.01
N VAL A 328 0.95 -26.80 -9.34
CA VAL A 328 2.08 -27.34 -8.57
C VAL A 328 1.61 -28.36 -7.52
N ARG A 329 0.50 -28.08 -6.82
CA ARG A 329 -0.08 -29.02 -5.85
C ARG A 329 -0.52 -30.34 -6.52
N ARG A 330 -1.13 -30.27 -7.72
CA ARG A 330 -1.53 -31.48 -8.48
C ARG A 330 -0.32 -32.31 -8.90
N LEU A 331 0.71 -31.67 -9.46
CA LEU A 331 1.95 -32.34 -9.84
C LEU A 331 2.65 -33.01 -8.62
N ARG A 332 2.63 -32.34 -7.47
CA ARG A 332 3.12 -32.92 -6.20
C ARG A 332 2.31 -34.13 -5.74
N ARG A 333 0.99 -34.12 -5.87
CA ARG A 333 0.14 -35.28 -5.55
C ARG A 333 0.44 -36.48 -6.45
N ARG A 334 1.03 -36.27 -7.65
CA ARG A 334 1.54 -37.33 -8.52
C ARG A 334 2.97 -37.82 -8.15
N GLY A 335 3.51 -37.37 -7.01
CA GLY A 335 4.82 -37.79 -6.51
C GLY A 335 5.99 -36.93 -6.97
N MET A 336 5.77 -35.83 -7.71
CA MET A 336 6.85 -34.97 -8.19
C MET A 336 7.43 -34.13 -7.04
N LYS A 337 8.76 -33.93 -7.03
CA LYS A 337 9.41 -33.00 -6.07
C LYS A 337 9.01 -31.56 -6.36
N LEU A 338 9.00 -30.72 -5.32
CA LEU A 338 8.55 -29.33 -5.43
C LEU A 338 9.31 -28.53 -6.51
N GLY A 339 10.63 -28.62 -6.53
CA GLY A 339 11.45 -27.90 -7.53
C GLY A 339 11.18 -28.35 -8.96
N ASP A 340 10.94 -29.65 -9.17
CA ASP A 340 10.63 -30.20 -10.50
C ASP A 340 9.22 -29.79 -10.93
N ALA A 341 8.23 -29.81 -10.00
CA ALA A 341 6.88 -29.36 -10.25
C ALA A 341 6.82 -27.87 -10.61
N MET A 342 7.60 -27.03 -9.92
CA MET A 342 7.70 -25.62 -10.23
C MET A 342 8.29 -25.36 -11.62
N ARG A 343 9.39 -26.07 -11.97
CA ARG A 343 9.97 -25.99 -13.32
C ARG A 343 8.99 -26.41 -14.41
N GLN A 344 8.25 -27.51 -14.22
CA GLN A 344 7.24 -27.95 -15.18
C GLN A 344 6.19 -26.86 -15.47
N VAL A 345 5.77 -26.11 -14.43
CA VAL A 345 4.80 -25.00 -14.58
C VAL A 345 5.46 -23.77 -15.20
N GLU A 346 6.70 -23.46 -14.85
CA GLU A 346 7.45 -22.32 -15.44
C GLU A 346 7.75 -22.55 -16.92
N ASP A 347 8.15 -23.78 -17.28
CA ASP A 347 8.41 -24.19 -18.68
C ASP A 347 7.11 -24.48 -19.45
N ARG A 348 5.94 -24.44 -18.81
CA ARG A 348 4.61 -24.70 -19.40
C ARG A 348 4.56 -26.00 -20.21
N THR A 349 5.13 -27.06 -19.67
CA THR A 349 5.19 -28.33 -20.36
C THR A 349 3.81 -28.94 -20.65
N ASP A 350 3.70 -29.86 -21.59
CA ASP A 350 2.45 -30.55 -21.94
C ASP A 350 1.83 -31.25 -20.72
N LEU A 351 2.66 -31.78 -19.82
CA LEU A 351 2.21 -32.37 -18.57
C LEU A 351 1.57 -31.33 -17.68
N ALA A 352 2.25 -30.19 -17.48
CA ALA A 352 1.71 -29.08 -16.68
C ALA A 352 0.43 -28.50 -17.30
N LYS A 353 0.34 -28.42 -18.63
CA LYS A 353 -0.86 -27.98 -19.35
C LYS A 353 -2.04 -28.92 -19.13
N LYS A 354 -1.82 -30.24 -19.17
CA LYS A 354 -2.86 -31.23 -18.83
C LYS A 354 -3.36 -31.06 -17.39
N GLU A 355 -2.44 -30.81 -16.46
CA GLU A 355 -2.84 -30.57 -15.07
C GLU A 355 -3.56 -29.23 -14.87
N LEU A 356 -3.18 -28.20 -15.63
CA LEU A 356 -3.89 -26.92 -15.62
C LEU A 356 -5.34 -27.11 -16.10
N VAL A 357 -5.56 -27.74 -17.24
CA VAL A 357 -6.90 -27.99 -17.77
C VAL A 357 -7.72 -28.82 -16.78
N ALA A 358 -7.13 -29.89 -16.23
CA ALA A 358 -7.81 -30.72 -15.24
C ALA A 358 -8.11 -29.99 -13.92
N GLU A 359 -7.35 -28.95 -13.58
CA GLU A 359 -7.65 -28.10 -12.43
C GLU A 359 -8.80 -27.13 -12.73
N LEU A 360 -8.82 -26.53 -13.92
CA LEU A 360 -9.88 -25.62 -14.37
C LEU A 360 -11.27 -26.30 -14.40
N ASP A 361 -11.32 -27.62 -14.68
CA ASP A 361 -12.57 -28.38 -14.72
C ASP A 361 -13.24 -28.52 -13.33
N VAL A 362 -12.49 -28.36 -12.25
CA VAL A 362 -12.98 -28.58 -10.87
C VAL A 362 -12.86 -27.37 -9.96
N HIS A 363 -12.14 -26.34 -10.39
CA HIS A 363 -11.79 -25.23 -9.54
C HIS A 363 -12.38 -23.93 -10.11
N PRO A 364 -13.44 -23.39 -9.51
CA PRO A 364 -14.06 -22.15 -9.95
C PRO A 364 -13.17 -20.95 -9.69
N ILE A 365 -13.42 -19.87 -10.40
CA ILE A 365 -12.89 -18.54 -10.07
C ILE A 365 -14.02 -17.62 -9.62
N LEU A 366 -13.71 -16.71 -8.71
CA LEU A 366 -14.62 -15.64 -8.32
C LEU A 366 -14.30 -14.41 -9.19
N ILE A 367 -15.32 -13.81 -9.78
CA ILE A 367 -15.20 -12.58 -10.56
C ILE A 367 -15.98 -11.49 -9.84
N ASP A 368 -15.37 -10.31 -9.73
CA ASP A 368 -16.02 -9.12 -9.19
C ASP A 368 -15.73 -7.87 -10.02
N ARG A 369 -16.67 -6.93 -10.00
CA ARG A 369 -16.53 -5.60 -10.56
C ARG A 369 -16.68 -4.54 -9.48
N ALA A 370 -15.73 -3.64 -9.37
CA ALA A 370 -15.82 -2.47 -8.52
C ALA A 370 -16.55 -1.32 -9.26
N PRO A 371 -17.46 -0.57 -8.56
CA PRO A 371 -17.86 -0.76 -7.17
C PRO A 371 -18.87 -1.89 -6.98
N ALA A 372 -18.72 -2.66 -5.88
CA ALA A 372 -19.63 -3.74 -5.52
C ALA A 372 -20.83 -3.17 -4.74
N TRP A 373 -22.00 -3.11 -5.38
CA TRP A 373 -23.23 -2.55 -4.82
C TRP A 373 -24.11 -3.56 -4.07
N HIS A 374 -23.97 -4.84 -4.39
CA HIS A 374 -24.77 -5.92 -3.82
C HIS A 374 -24.01 -7.26 -3.92
N LYS A 375 -24.54 -8.29 -3.28
CA LYS A 375 -23.91 -9.62 -3.20
C LYS A 375 -23.62 -10.26 -4.57
N PHE A 376 -24.37 -9.92 -5.63
CA PHE A 376 -24.17 -10.44 -6.98
C PHE A 376 -23.12 -9.67 -7.78
N SER A 377 -22.52 -8.64 -7.19
CA SER A 377 -21.33 -8.01 -7.77
C SER A 377 -20.09 -8.89 -7.68
N THR A 378 -20.18 -10.01 -6.94
CA THR A 378 -19.17 -11.07 -6.91
C THR A 378 -19.88 -12.41 -7.18
N MET A 379 -19.48 -13.09 -8.24
CA MET A 379 -20.03 -14.39 -8.64
C MET A 379 -18.92 -15.39 -8.96
N ALA A 380 -19.25 -16.68 -8.88
CA ALA A 380 -18.33 -17.76 -9.23
C ALA A 380 -18.57 -18.24 -10.66
N PHE A 381 -17.51 -18.65 -11.34
CA PHE A 381 -17.57 -19.18 -12.71
C PHE A 381 -16.61 -20.35 -12.87
N MET A 382 -16.96 -21.29 -13.76
CA MET A 382 -16.06 -22.34 -14.21
C MET A 382 -15.19 -21.81 -15.37
N PRO A 383 -13.86 -21.73 -15.19
CA PRO A 383 -13.00 -21.15 -16.19
C PRO A 383 -12.74 -22.11 -17.37
N ARG A 384 -12.71 -21.57 -18.58
CA ARG A 384 -12.25 -22.25 -19.81
C ARG A 384 -11.12 -21.45 -20.43
N LEU A 385 -10.08 -22.14 -20.91
CA LEU A 385 -8.97 -21.45 -21.58
C LEU A 385 -9.41 -20.81 -22.89
N VAL A 386 -9.02 -19.58 -23.08
CA VAL A 386 -9.17 -18.83 -24.34
C VAL A 386 -7.83 -18.27 -24.78
N GLN A 387 -7.65 -18.09 -26.10
CA GLN A 387 -6.36 -17.67 -26.67
C GLN A 387 -6.19 -16.14 -26.75
N ASN A 388 -7.25 -15.38 -26.51
CA ASN A 388 -7.17 -13.92 -26.49
C ASN A 388 -6.84 -13.40 -25.07
N ASP A 389 -6.54 -12.09 -24.98
CA ASP A 389 -6.10 -11.46 -23.73
C ASP A 389 -7.25 -10.89 -22.88
N THR A 390 -8.50 -11.24 -23.19
CA THR A 390 -9.69 -10.71 -22.51
C THR A 390 -10.44 -11.79 -21.75
N LEU A 391 -11.08 -11.40 -20.63
CA LEU A 391 -12.05 -12.24 -19.95
C LEU A 391 -13.33 -12.33 -20.79
N GLN A 392 -13.69 -13.53 -21.23
CA GLN A 392 -14.91 -13.73 -22.00
C GLN A 392 -16.04 -14.14 -21.08
N ILE A 393 -17.09 -13.35 -21.00
CA ILE A 393 -18.25 -13.66 -20.15
C ILE A 393 -19.53 -13.74 -20.98
N SER A 394 -20.48 -14.55 -20.50
CA SER A 394 -21.79 -14.58 -21.09
C SER A 394 -22.48 -13.23 -20.92
N PRO A 395 -23.04 -12.62 -21.98
CA PRO A 395 -23.79 -11.37 -21.84
C PRO A 395 -25.00 -11.47 -20.89
N LEU A 396 -25.46 -12.66 -20.56
CA LEU A 396 -26.56 -12.87 -19.59
C LEU A 396 -26.21 -12.40 -18.17
N VAL A 397 -24.92 -12.46 -17.78
CA VAL A 397 -24.48 -12.14 -16.40
C VAL A 397 -24.10 -10.67 -16.21
N VAL A 398 -23.97 -9.91 -17.30
CA VAL A 398 -23.49 -8.53 -17.29
C VAL A 398 -24.32 -7.62 -16.37
N LYS A 399 -25.66 -7.81 -16.39
CA LYS A 399 -26.58 -7.04 -15.55
C LYS A 399 -26.26 -7.21 -14.04
N GLY A 400 -25.89 -8.41 -13.60
CA GLY A 400 -25.54 -8.69 -12.21
C GLY A 400 -24.30 -7.89 -11.74
N PHE A 401 -23.36 -7.66 -12.63
CA PHE A 401 -22.17 -6.83 -12.35
C PHE A 401 -22.39 -5.33 -12.55
N GLY A 402 -23.50 -4.93 -13.18
CA GLY A 402 -23.68 -3.55 -13.64
C GLY A 402 -22.58 -3.11 -14.60
N ALA A 403 -22.13 -4.04 -15.46
CA ALA A 403 -21.04 -3.86 -16.40
C ALA A 403 -21.54 -3.64 -17.82
N ASP A 404 -20.65 -3.16 -18.69
CA ASP A 404 -20.83 -3.10 -20.13
C ASP A 404 -19.51 -3.45 -20.85
N PHE A 405 -19.55 -3.57 -22.17
CA PHE A 405 -18.39 -3.98 -22.97
C PHE A 405 -17.68 -2.81 -23.64
N ASP A 406 -17.73 -1.63 -23.02
CA ASP A 406 -17.06 -0.41 -23.49
C ASP A 406 -15.59 -0.28 -23.07
N GLY A 407 -15.02 -1.33 -22.47
CA GLY A 407 -13.66 -1.35 -21.93
C GLY A 407 -13.61 -1.62 -20.42
N ASP A 408 -14.72 -2.01 -19.83
CA ASP A 408 -14.78 -2.43 -18.43
C ASP A 408 -13.79 -3.57 -18.16
N ALA A 409 -13.15 -3.50 -17.00
CA ALA A 409 -12.24 -4.54 -16.51
C ALA A 409 -12.77 -5.10 -15.19
N MET A 410 -12.70 -6.42 -15.04
CA MET A 410 -13.08 -7.12 -13.82
C MET A 410 -11.88 -7.78 -13.16
N GLN A 411 -11.97 -7.93 -11.85
CA GLN A 411 -11.02 -8.71 -11.08
C GLN A 411 -11.49 -10.16 -10.98
N PHE A 412 -10.54 -11.08 -10.89
CA PHE A 412 -10.84 -12.48 -10.68
C PHE A 412 -9.90 -13.09 -9.65
N HIS A 413 -10.42 -14.02 -8.83
CA HIS A 413 -9.75 -14.63 -7.71
C HIS A 413 -9.92 -16.13 -7.76
N VAL A 414 -8.86 -16.88 -7.47
CA VAL A 414 -8.89 -18.34 -7.35
C VAL A 414 -9.03 -18.71 -5.87
N PRO A 415 -10.15 -19.30 -5.41
CA PRO A 415 -10.32 -19.67 -4.01
C PRO A 415 -9.31 -20.74 -3.59
N ALA A 416 -8.59 -20.51 -2.49
CA ALA A 416 -7.45 -21.35 -2.09
C ALA A 416 -7.83 -22.62 -1.30
N GLY A 417 -8.97 -22.63 -0.60
CA GLY A 417 -9.36 -23.68 0.32
C GLY A 417 -10.58 -24.48 -0.14
N GLU A 418 -10.65 -25.77 0.18
CA GLU A 418 -11.76 -26.67 -0.19
C GLU A 418 -13.13 -26.13 0.24
N ARG A 419 -13.23 -25.52 1.42
CA ARG A 419 -14.49 -24.91 1.90
C ARG A 419 -14.92 -23.73 1.03
N ALA A 420 -13.95 -22.88 0.59
CA ALA A 420 -14.23 -21.74 -0.26
C ALA A 420 -14.62 -22.20 -1.69
N ILE A 421 -13.95 -23.21 -2.22
CA ILE A 421 -14.29 -23.84 -3.51
C ILE A 421 -15.72 -24.39 -3.45
N LYS A 422 -16.04 -25.16 -2.40
CA LYS A 422 -17.39 -25.72 -2.22
C LYS A 422 -18.45 -24.62 -2.10
N GLU A 423 -18.19 -23.57 -1.32
CA GLU A 423 -19.09 -22.43 -1.19
C GLU A 423 -19.31 -21.70 -2.51
N ALA A 424 -18.26 -21.53 -3.30
CA ALA A 424 -18.32 -20.92 -4.63
C ALA A 424 -19.26 -21.72 -5.56
N LEU A 425 -19.09 -23.05 -5.61
CA LEU A 425 -19.92 -23.94 -6.44
C LEU A 425 -21.36 -24.06 -5.94
N ASP A 426 -21.57 -24.13 -4.63
CA ASP A 426 -22.90 -24.34 -4.05
C ASP A 426 -23.77 -23.08 -4.06
N LYS A 427 -23.16 -21.88 -3.93
CA LYS A 427 -23.90 -20.64 -3.65
C LYS A 427 -23.68 -19.51 -4.63
N LEU A 428 -22.49 -19.42 -5.27
CA LEU A 428 -22.08 -18.21 -5.97
C LEU A 428 -22.16 -18.32 -7.49
N LEU A 429 -22.44 -19.48 -8.06
CA LEU A 429 -22.66 -19.61 -9.50
C LEU A 429 -23.89 -18.78 -9.93
N PRO A 430 -23.88 -18.12 -11.09
CA PRO A 430 -25.03 -17.40 -11.63
C PRO A 430 -26.30 -18.23 -11.69
N SER A 431 -26.21 -19.50 -12.09
CA SER A 431 -27.34 -20.44 -12.13
C SER A 431 -28.00 -20.68 -10.76
N LYS A 432 -27.30 -20.43 -9.66
CA LYS A 432 -27.84 -20.52 -8.29
C LYS A 432 -28.47 -19.20 -7.82
N ASN A 433 -28.32 -18.12 -8.58
CA ASN A 433 -28.73 -16.76 -8.19
C ASN A 433 -29.54 -16.09 -9.29
N LEU A 434 -30.61 -16.76 -9.75
CA LEU A 434 -31.41 -16.32 -10.90
C LEU A 434 -32.30 -15.11 -10.58
N ILE A 435 -32.66 -14.90 -9.33
CA ILE A 435 -33.62 -13.88 -8.90
C ILE A 435 -32.94 -12.87 -7.97
N SER A 436 -33.26 -11.59 -8.17
CA SER A 436 -32.79 -10.51 -7.33
C SER A 436 -33.18 -10.69 -5.85
N ALA A 437 -32.22 -10.50 -4.95
CA ALA A 437 -32.51 -10.54 -3.53
C ALA A 437 -33.22 -9.27 -2.99
N ALA A 438 -33.33 -8.23 -3.81
CA ALA A 438 -33.99 -6.99 -3.40
C ALA A 438 -35.51 -7.11 -3.38
N ASP A 439 -36.08 -7.86 -4.33
CA ASP A 439 -37.53 -7.97 -4.52
C ASP A 439 -38.04 -9.41 -4.65
N PHE A 440 -37.15 -10.39 -4.75
CA PHE A 440 -37.43 -11.80 -4.96
C PHE A 440 -38.33 -12.10 -6.18
N LYS A 441 -38.37 -11.21 -7.17
CA LYS A 441 -39.23 -11.31 -8.36
C LYS A 441 -38.46 -11.03 -9.65
N THR A 442 -37.59 -10.02 -9.66
CA THR A 442 -36.87 -9.58 -10.86
C THR A 442 -35.77 -10.57 -11.21
N PRO A 443 -35.69 -11.06 -12.46
CA PRO A 443 -34.56 -11.85 -12.92
C PRO A 443 -33.26 -11.07 -12.83
N MET A 444 -32.22 -11.68 -12.23
CA MET A 444 -30.89 -11.09 -12.13
C MET A 444 -30.13 -11.22 -13.46
N HIS A 445 -30.25 -12.36 -14.10
CA HIS A 445 -29.59 -12.70 -15.36
C HIS A 445 -30.62 -12.70 -16.48
N MET A 446 -30.41 -11.82 -17.45
CA MET A 446 -31.31 -11.68 -18.61
C MET A 446 -30.55 -11.03 -19.78
N PRO A 447 -30.97 -11.31 -21.00
CA PRO A 447 -30.41 -10.61 -22.17
C PRO A 447 -30.51 -9.10 -22.01
N GLY A 448 -29.42 -8.40 -22.29
CA GLY A 448 -29.34 -6.94 -22.26
C GLY A 448 -28.49 -6.42 -23.41
N GLN A 449 -28.40 -5.12 -23.55
CA GLN A 449 -27.49 -4.41 -24.48
C GLN A 449 -27.54 -4.98 -25.92
N GLU A 450 -26.45 -5.50 -26.45
CA GLU A 450 -26.31 -5.98 -27.83
C GLU A 450 -27.30 -7.11 -28.17
N TYR A 451 -27.65 -7.96 -27.19
CA TYR A 451 -28.66 -8.99 -27.39
C TYR A 451 -30.05 -8.41 -27.68
N VAL A 452 -30.44 -7.35 -26.98
CA VAL A 452 -31.72 -6.69 -27.17
C VAL A 452 -31.74 -6.01 -28.57
N GLY A 453 -30.64 -5.36 -28.94
CA GLY A 453 -30.46 -4.75 -30.26
C GLY A 453 -30.50 -5.79 -31.37
N GLY A 454 -29.83 -6.93 -31.22
CA GLY A 454 -29.84 -8.05 -32.15
C GLY A 454 -31.22 -8.66 -32.32
N LEU A 455 -31.90 -8.95 -31.20
CA LEU A 455 -33.27 -9.49 -31.20
C LEU A 455 -34.27 -8.50 -31.84
N TYR A 456 -34.14 -7.20 -31.54
CA TYR A 456 -34.95 -6.17 -32.16
C TYR A 456 -34.70 -6.14 -33.67
N SER A 457 -33.44 -6.13 -34.09
CA SER A 457 -33.11 -6.14 -35.55
C SER A 457 -33.65 -7.39 -36.25
N ALA A 458 -33.48 -8.55 -35.64
CA ALA A 458 -33.99 -9.82 -36.17
C ALA A 458 -35.53 -9.85 -36.26
N SER A 459 -36.22 -9.24 -35.28
CA SER A 459 -37.70 -9.21 -35.25
C SER A 459 -38.34 -8.15 -36.13
N THR A 460 -37.61 -7.08 -36.48
CA THR A 460 -38.15 -5.94 -37.22
C THR A 460 -37.75 -5.92 -38.70
N ARG A 461 -36.66 -6.57 -39.08
CA ARG A 461 -36.18 -6.64 -40.44
C ARG A 461 -37.07 -7.59 -41.27
N LYS A 462 -37.72 -7.05 -42.26
CA LYS A 462 -38.43 -7.87 -43.25
C LYS A 462 -37.41 -8.26 -44.31
N SER A 463 -37.06 -9.53 -44.39
CA SER A 463 -36.26 -10.08 -45.48
C SER A 463 -36.96 -9.79 -46.81
N LYS A 464 -36.23 -9.20 -47.77
CA LYS A 464 -36.71 -9.01 -49.15
C LYS A 464 -36.35 -10.21 -50.04
N SER A 465 -35.63 -11.21 -49.50
CA SER A 465 -35.22 -12.38 -50.24
C SER A 465 -36.33 -13.43 -50.28
N ARG A 466 -36.40 -14.22 -51.38
CA ARG A 466 -37.24 -15.43 -51.37
C ARG A 466 -36.75 -16.38 -50.31
N LYS A 467 -37.66 -16.98 -49.51
CA LYS A 467 -37.34 -18.02 -48.55
C LYS A 467 -36.50 -19.10 -49.20
N ARG A 468 -35.36 -19.40 -48.61
CA ARG A 468 -34.46 -20.47 -49.07
C ARG A 468 -34.70 -21.70 -48.21
N VAL A 469 -34.78 -22.85 -48.85
CA VAL A 469 -35.03 -24.14 -48.21
C VAL A 469 -33.69 -24.83 -47.96
N PHE A 470 -33.43 -25.22 -46.74
CA PHE A 470 -32.23 -25.98 -46.35
C PHE A 470 -32.61 -27.33 -45.77
N ALA A 471 -31.77 -28.34 -46.00
CA ALA A 471 -32.00 -29.70 -45.53
C ALA A 471 -32.03 -29.80 -44.00
N ASN A 472 -31.25 -28.94 -43.30
CA ASN A 472 -31.18 -28.86 -41.85
C ASN A 472 -30.53 -27.53 -41.43
N LEU A 473 -30.54 -27.25 -40.13
CA LEU A 473 -29.95 -26.04 -39.55
C LEU A 473 -28.44 -25.92 -39.82
N GLN A 474 -27.71 -27.04 -39.87
CA GLN A 474 -26.28 -27.05 -40.13
C GLN A 474 -25.96 -26.56 -41.55
N ALA A 475 -26.72 -27.00 -42.54
CA ALA A 475 -26.59 -26.54 -43.92
C ALA A 475 -26.87 -25.04 -44.07
N ALA A 476 -27.85 -24.51 -43.32
CA ALA A 476 -28.14 -23.08 -43.26
C ALA A 476 -26.98 -22.27 -42.64
N LYS A 477 -26.40 -22.76 -41.51
CA LYS A 477 -25.23 -22.15 -40.88
C LYS A 477 -24.01 -22.10 -41.81
N GLU A 478 -23.75 -23.18 -42.55
CA GLU A 478 -22.66 -23.22 -43.54
C GLU A 478 -22.89 -22.24 -44.67
N ALA A 479 -24.13 -22.08 -45.14
CA ALA A 479 -24.46 -21.09 -46.14
C ALA A 479 -24.29 -19.66 -45.64
N ALA A 480 -24.64 -19.39 -44.39
CA ALA A 480 -24.40 -18.09 -43.75
C ALA A 480 -22.90 -17.79 -43.59
N LEU A 481 -22.09 -18.76 -43.16
CA LEU A 481 -20.62 -18.62 -43.04
C LEU A 481 -19.96 -18.36 -44.42
N LYS A 482 -20.53 -18.87 -45.50
CA LYS A 482 -20.08 -18.62 -46.88
C LYS A 482 -20.59 -17.31 -47.43
N GLY A 483 -21.32 -16.50 -46.67
CA GLY A 483 -21.93 -15.23 -47.12
C GLY A 483 -23.08 -15.40 -48.12
N LEU A 484 -23.62 -16.61 -48.27
CA LEU A 484 -24.71 -16.93 -49.18
C LEU A 484 -26.10 -16.67 -48.54
N LEU A 485 -26.13 -16.49 -47.23
CA LEU A 485 -27.34 -16.24 -46.43
C LEU A 485 -27.07 -15.07 -45.48
N GLY A 486 -27.96 -14.09 -45.45
CA GLY A 486 -27.92 -13.02 -44.44
C GLY A 486 -28.39 -13.52 -43.08
N VAL A 487 -27.98 -12.82 -42.01
CA VAL A 487 -28.39 -13.16 -40.64
C VAL A 487 -29.91 -13.03 -40.45
N ASP A 488 -30.56 -12.19 -41.24
CA ASP A 488 -31.96 -11.84 -41.23
C ASP A 488 -32.78 -12.47 -42.40
N ASP A 489 -32.19 -13.36 -43.19
CA ASP A 489 -32.90 -14.07 -44.21
C ASP A 489 -33.85 -15.13 -43.65
N GLU A 490 -35.07 -15.14 -44.08
CA GLU A 490 -36.04 -16.19 -43.75
C GLU A 490 -35.66 -17.50 -44.44
N ILE A 491 -35.64 -18.57 -43.70
CA ILE A 491 -35.32 -19.91 -44.22
C ILE A 491 -36.41 -20.90 -43.83
N ASP A 492 -36.61 -21.89 -44.67
CA ASP A 492 -37.40 -23.08 -44.36
C ASP A 492 -36.44 -24.28 -44.19
N LEU A 493 -36.66 -25.08 -43.18
CA LEU A 493 -35.93 -26.30 -42.96
C LEU A 493 -36.79 -27.47 -43.38
N LEU A 494 -36.23 -28.40 -44.17
CA LEU A 494 -36.84 -29.69 -44.46
C LEU A 494 -36.71 -30.53 -43.16
N THR A 495 -37.72 -30.49 -42.31
CA THR A 495 -37.80 -31.31 -41.12
C THR A 495 -38.13 -32.77 -41.43
#